data_610df8bde4f705db749e9d14efab8315
#
_entry.id   610df8bde4f705db749e9d14efab8315
#
_cell.length_a   1.000
_cell.length_b   1.000
_cell.length_c   1.000
_cell.angle_alpha   90.00
_cell.angle_beta   90.00
_cell.angle_gamma   90.00
#
_symmetry.space_group_name_H-M   'P 1'
#
loop_
_entity.id
_entity.type
_entity.pdbx_description
1 polymer ?
#
loop_
_entity_poly.entity_id
_entity_poly.type
_entity_poly.pdbx_seq_one_letter_code
_entity_poly.pdbx_strand_id
1 'polypeptide(L)'
;MRTPTIIEIHISPHERTHTMAENKKNFHDAAYAKKRADAAREQRRAAREAVLTLLFETEYHEDDTPEAILTRAAEARDIDPKDRIIRKEYFAIMEKLPVIDALLGRHAKGWRTDRLSRVSRAILRLGTYEVVFAEKIPAPVAINEAVELAKKYDDPKARAFINGVLNAIKKELEENGGVLPVAEAAPAETETVEIPVEEPDADPVVEIELTVEDTVEETSEAPADAE
;
A
#
# COMPACT_ATOMS: atom_id res chain seq x y z
N MET A 1 -69.26 -8.33 -14.15
CA MET A 1 -67.92 -8.79 -14.57
C MET A 1 -67.41 -7.83 -15.62
N ARG A 2 -66.38 -7.02 -15.30
CA ARG A 2 -65.78 -6.09 -16.27
C ARG A 2 -64.55 -6.78 -16.86
N THR A 3 -64.55 -6.98 -18.16
CA THR A 3 -63.42 -7.53 -18.91
C THR A 3 -62.27 -6.49 -18.93
N PRO A 4 -61.00 -6.90 -18.68
CA PRO A 4 -59.88 -5.97 -18.74
C PRO A 4 -59.63 -5.55 -20.20
N THR A 5 -59.58 -4.24 -20.45
CA THR A 5 -59.19 -3.67 -21.73
C THR A 5 -57.69 -3.86 -21.89
N ILE A 6 -57.28 -4.73 -22.81
CA ILE A 6 -55.84 -4.86 -23.18
C ILE A 6 -55.51 -3.71 -24.11
N ILE A 7 -54.65 -2.80 -23.65
CA ILE A 7 -54.06 -1.74 -24.50
C ILE A 7 -52.85 -2.34 -25.22
N GLU A 8 -53.03 -2.69 -26.48
CA GLU A 8 -51.89 -3.06 -27.35
C GLU A 8 -51.11 -1.80 -27.72
N ILE A 9 -49.92 -1.65 -27.13
CA ILE A 9 -48.98 -0.60 -27.49
C ILE A 9 -48.24 -1.03 -28.77
N HIS A 10 -48.66 -0.50 -29.92
CA HIS A 10 -48.06 -0.75 -31.21
C HIS A 10 -46.81 0.15 -31.37
N ILE A 11 -45.62 -0.38 -31.04
CA ILE A 11 -44.35 0.31 -31.28
C ILE A 11 -43.98 0.05 -32.76
N SER A 12 -43.79 1.12 -33.52
CA SER A 12 -43.47 1.02 -34.96
C SER A 12 -42.09 0.34 -35.15
N PRO A 13 -41.90 -0.40 -36.27
CA PRO A 13 -40.58 -1.03 -36.54
C PRO A 13 -39.40 -0.02 -36.58
N HIS A 14 -39.67 1.23 -36.98
CA HIS A 14 -38.67 2.30 -37.04
C HIS A 14 -38.23 2.74 -35.63
N GLU A 15 -39.12 2.85 -34.67
CA GLU A 15 -38.79 3.17 -33.27
C GLU A 15 -37.98 2.07 -32.58
N ARG A 16 -38.27 0.79 -32.91
CA ARG A 16 -37.51 -0.36 -32.38
C ARG A 16 -36.07 -0.39 -32.88
N THR A 17 -35.81 -0.03 -34.11
CA THR A 17 -34.44 0.00 -34.67
C THR A 17 -33.60 1.18 -34.14
N HIS A 18 -34.24 2.33 -33.91
CA HIS A 18 -33.58 3.50 -33.35
C HIS A 18 -33.15 3.25 -31.88
N THR A 19 -34.04 2.71 -31.05
CA THR A 19 -33.74 2.38 -29.66
C THR A 19 -32.68 1.28 -29.52
N MET A 20 -32.62 0.29 -30.41
CA MET A 20 -31.59 -0.75 -30.41
C MET A 20 -30.21 -0.22 -30.80
N ALA A 21 -30.14 0.73 -31.76
CA ALA A 21 -28.88 1.35 -32.18
C ALA A 21 -28.33 2.26 -31.08
N GLU A 22 -29.18 3.05 -30.43
CA GLU A 22 -28.79 3.90 -29.30
C GLU A 22 -28.36 3.07 -28.09
N ASN A 23 -29.04 1.97 -27.77
CA ASN A 23 -28.65 1.07 -26.70
C ASN A 23 -27.29 0.41 -26.97
N LYS A 24 -27.01 0.00 -28.20
CA LYS A 24 -25.69 -0.53 -28.60
C LYS A 24 -24.58 0.52 -28.44
N LYS A 25 -24.83 1.77 -28.88
CA LYS A 25 -23.86 2.87 -28.76
C LYS A 25 -23.59 3.17 -27.30
N ASN A 26 -24.63 3.33 -26.47
CA ASN A 26 -24.49 3.59 -25.04
C ASN A 26 -23.75 2.46 -24.30
N PHE A 27 -23.99 1.20 -24.67
CA PHE A 27 -23.26 0.06 -24.12
C PHE A 27 -21.78 0.06 -24.51
N HIS A 28 -21.47 0.39 -25.77
CA HIS A 28 -20.10 0.48 -26.25
C HIS A 28 -19.34 1.63 -25.57
N ASP A 29 -19.99 2.78 -25.43
CA ASP A 29 -19.41 3.96 -24.78
C ASP A 29 -19.18 3.70 -23.27
N ALA A 30 -20.10 3.02 -22.59
CA ALA A 30 -19.95 2.62 -21.21
C ALA A 30 -18.80 1.60 -21.01
N ALA A 31 -18.68 0.61 -21.89
CA ALA A 31 -17.59 -0.37 -21.85
C ALA A 31 -16.22 0.28 -22.10
N TYR A 32 -16.16 1.24 -23.05
CA TYR A 32 -14.95 2.00 -23.31
C TYR A 32 -14.55 2.90 -22.12
N ALA A 33 -15.53 3.61 -21.54
CA ALA A 33 -15.32 4.44 -20.35
C ALA A 33 -14.80 3.60 -19.16
N LYS A 34 -15.40 2.41 -18.94
CA LYS A 34 -14.96 1.47 -17.91
C LYS A 34 -13.50 1.04 -18.15
N LYS A 35 -13.17 0.63 -19.39
CA LYS A 35 -11.80 0.21 -19.72
C LYS A 35 -10.77 1.32 -19.46
N ARG A 36 -11.10 2.57 -19.80
CA ARG A 36 -10.24 3.73 -19.49
C ARG A 36 -10.10 3.98 -17.99
N ALA A 37 -11.17 3.85 -17.23
CA ALA A 37 -11.14 4.02 -15.78
C ALA A 37 -10.30 2.93 -15.11
N ASP A 38 -10.42 1.68 -15.56
CA ASP A 38 -9.63 0.56 -15.05
C ASP A 38 -8.15 0.73 -15.38
N ALA A 39 -7.81 1.12 -16.59
CA ALA A 39 -6.41 1.43 -16.98
C ALA A 39 -5.82 2.59 -16.17
N ALA A 40 -6.59 3.66 -15.93
CA ALA A 40 -6.16 4.77 -15.10
C ALA A 40 -5.99 4.39 -13.61
N ARG A 41 -6.77 3.43 -13.12
CA ARG A 41 -6.62 2.89 -11.76
C ARG A 41 -5.33 2.07 -11.65
N GLU A 42 -5.08 1.22 -12.64
CA GLU A 42 -3.87 0.41 -12.69
C GLU A 42 -2.61 1.28 -12.77
N GLN A 43 -2.62 2.30 -13.63
CA GLN A 43 -1.51 3.25 -13.71
C GLN A 43 -1.23 3.94 -12.37
N ARG A 44 -2.28 4.35 -11.63
CA ARG A 44 -2.11 4.96 -10.30
C ARG A 44 -1.56 3.97 -9.27
N ARG A 45 -1.94 2.69 -9.34
CA ARG A 45 -1.38 1.66 -8.47
C ARG A 45 0.11 1.43 -8.74
N ALA A 46 0.47 1.31 -10.01
CA ALA A 46 1.87 1.17 -10.41
C ALA A 46 2.70 2.39 -9.96
N ALA A 47 2.17 3.60 -10.10
CA ALA A 47 2.84 4.81 -9.62
C ALA A 47 3.03 4.80 -8.09
N ARG A 48 2.02 4.37 -7.29
CA ARG A 48 2.18 4.22 -5.84
C ARG A 48 3.25 3.20 -5.46
N GLU A 49 3.32 2.08 -6.15
CA GLU A 49 4.37 1.08 -5.91
C GLU A 49 5.76 1.64 -6.21
N ALA A 50 5.89 2.41 -7.27
CA ALA A 50 7.14 3.10 -7.59
C ALA A 50 7.52 4.12 -6.51
N VAL A 51 6.56 4.96 -6.08
CA VAL A 51 6.77 5.94 -5.00
C VAL A 51 7.12 5.25 -3.68
N LEU A 52 6.44 4.14 -3.34
CA LEU A 52 6.78 3.33 -2.17
C LEU A 52 8.23 2.84 -2.24
N THR A 53 8.67 2.37 -3.41
CA THR A 53 10.05 1.93 -3.63
C THR A 53 11.03 3.07 -3.40
N LEU A 54 10.76 4.27 -3.90
CA LEU A 54 11.60 5.45 -3.71
C LEU A 54 11.67 5.87 -2.23
N LEU A 55 10.55 5.88 -1.52
CA LEU A 55 10.50 6.17 -0.09
C LEU A 55 11.26 5.13 0.74
N PHE A 56 11.19 3.87 0.34
CA PHE A 56 11.96 2.80 0.98
C PHE A 56 13.46 2.95 0.73
N GLU A 57 13.89 3.29 -0.49
CA GLU A 57 15.30 3.57 -0.82
C GLU A 57 15.82 4.78 -0.02
N THR A 58 14.99 5.81 0.18
CA THR A 58 15.34 6.98 1.00
C THR A 58 15.77 6.61 2.42
N GLU A 59 15.16 5.58 3.02
CA GLU A 59 15.51 5.08 4.36
C GLU A 59 16.93 4.49 4.47
N TYR A 60 17.55 4.17 3.36
CA TYR A 60 18.92 3.63 3.29
C TYR A 60 19.96 4.67 2.82
N HIS A 61 19.49 5.78 2.31
CA HIS A 61 20.31 6.79 1.65
C HIS A 61 19.91 8.19 2.12
N GLU A 62 19.94 8.40 3.44
CA GLU A 62 19.46 9.65 4.08
C GLU A 62 20.25 10.89 3.64
N ASP A 63 21.53 10.71 3.27
CA ASP A 63 22.39 11.79 2.79
C ASP A 63 22.23 12.10 1.29
N ASP A 64 21.50 11.27 0.55
CA ASP A 64 21.32 11.45 -0.88
C ASP A 64 20.16 12.41 -1.19
N THR A 65 20.30 13.15 -2.28
CA THR A 65 19.19 13.98 -2.77
C THR A 65 18.07 13.11 -3.35
N PRO A 66 16.80 13.57 -3.31
CA PRO A 66 15.69 12.86 -3.93
C PRO A 66 15.91 12.55 -5.42
N GLU A 67 16.60 13.42 -6.16
CA GLU A 67 16.98 13.19 -7.56
C GLU A 67 17.98 12.04 -7.70
N ALA A 68 18.95 11.93 -6.82
CA ALA A 68 19.94 10.86 -6.85
C ALA A 68 19.27 9.51 -6.57
N ILE A 69 18.36 9.47 -5.59
CA ILE A 69 17.57 8.26 -5.26
C ILE A 69 16.70 7.85 -6.46
N LEU A 70 15.97 8.80 -7.06
CA LEU A 70 15.14 8.54 -8.24
C LEU A 70 15.97 7.98 -9.40
N THR A 71 17.14 8.56 -9.67
CA THR A 71 18.03 8.11 -10.75
C THR A 71 18.53 6.69 -10.49
N ARG A 72 18.97 6.40 -9.28
CA ARG A 72 19.43 5.05 -8.89
C ARG A 72 18.31 4.02 -9.00
N ALA A 73 17.13 4.35 -8.49
CA ALA A 73 15.97 3.45 -8.55
C ALA A 73 15.51 3.21 -9.99
N ALA A 74 15.60 4.21 -10.86
CA ALA A 74 15.28 4.07 -12.28
C ALA A 74 16.19 3.07 -12.97
N GLU A 75 17.51 3.12 -12.67
CA GLU A 75 18.48 2.19 -13.23
C GLU A 75 18.31 0.74 -12.72
N ALA A 76 17.89 0.59 -11.45
CA ALA A 76 17.83 -0.72 -10.79
C ALA A 76 16.47 -1.42 -10.90
N ARG A 77 15.36 -0.71 -11.14
CA ARG A 77 14.00 -1.22 -10.90
C ARG A 77 12.97 -0.88 -11.96
N ASP A 78 13.35 -0.56 -13.16
CA ASP A 78 12.42 -0.25 -14.28
C ASP A 78 11.39 0.86 -13.93
N ILE A 79 11.84 1.87 -13.17
CA ILE A 79 11.03 3.05 -12.87
C ILE A 79 11.37 4.14 -13.89
N ASP A 80 10.38 4.63 -14.63
CA ASP A 80 10.60 5.77 -15.53
C ASP A 80 10.86 7.05 -14.74
N PRO A 81 12.10 7.59 -14.73
CA PRO A 81 12.44 8.79 -13.98
C PRO A 81 11.77 10.06 -14.54
N LYS A 82 11.12 9.97 -15.70
CA LYS A 82 10.37 11.07 -16.34
C LYS A 82 8.87 10.98 -16.10
N ASP A 83 8.38 9.90 -15.48
CA ASP A 83 6.94 9.78 -15.16
C ASP A 83 6.52 10.93 -14.25
N ARG A 84 5.59 11.75 -14.74
CA ARG A 84 5.13 12.97 -14.05
C ARG A 84 4.37 12.67 -12.75
N ILE A 85 3.69 11.52 -12.67
CA ILE A 85 2.92 11.15 -11.48
C ILE A 85 3.90 10.76 -10.39
N ILE A 86 4.83 9.85 -10.67
CA ILE A 86 5.85 9.37 -9.74
C ILE A 86 6.70 10.55 -9.22
N ARG A 87 7.25 11.36 -10.14
CA ARG A 87 8.06 12.52 -9.74
C ARG A 87 7.30 13.48 -8.84
N LYS A 88 6.11 13.91 -9.29
CA LYS A 88 5.32 14.89 -8.55
C LYS A 88 5.02 14.40 -7.13
N GLU A 89 4.60 13.16 -6.99
CA GLU A 89 4.19 12.61 -5.71
C GLU A 89 5.39 12.38 -4.79
N TYR A 90 6.46 11.77 -5.29
CA TYR A 90 7.67 11.53 -4.51
C TYR A 90 8.29 12.83 -3.98
N PHE A 91 8.53 13.84 -4.84
CA PHE A 91 9.11 15.11 -4.42
C PHE A 91 8.20 15.88 -3.47
N ALA A 92 6.89 15.85 -3.67
CA ALA A 92 5.96 16.49 -2.76
C ALA A 92 5.93 15.81 -1.37
N ILE A 93 6.10 14.49 -1.30
CA ILE A 93 6.25 13.77 -0.03
C ILE A 93 7.57 14.18 0.64
N MET A 94 8.67 14.21 -0.09
CA MET A 94 9.98 14.60 0.46
C MET A 94 10.00 16.03 1.00
N GLU A 95 9.34 16.97 0.32
CA GLU A 95 9.16 18.34 0.81
C GLU A 95 8.40 18.41 2.14
N LYS A 96 7.39 17.54 2.29
CA LYS A 96 6.50 17.53 3.46
C LYS A 96 6.87 16.50 4.52
N LEU A 97 8.01 15.83 4.34
CA LEU A 97 8.44 14.73 5.19
C LEU A 97 8.47 15.08 6.69
N PRO A 98 9.00 16.24 7.10
CA PRO A 98 9.01 16.62 8.52
C PRO A 98 7.59 16.72 9.12
N VAL A 99 6.64 17.24 8.36
CA VAL A 99 5.23 17.37 8.79
C VAL A 99 4.57 15.99 8.84
N ILE A 100 4.81 15.15 7.85
CA ILE A 100 4.30 13.77 7.79
C ILE A 100 4.82 12.96 8.98
N ASP A 101 6.11 13.02 9.26
CA ASP A 101 6.71 12.27 10.37
C ASP A 101 6.23 12.78 11.73
N ALA A 102 6.01 14.09 11.89
CA ALA A 102 5.38 14.65 13.10
C ALA A 102 3.95 14.15 13.32
N LEU A 103 3.14 14.05 12.24
CA LEU A 103 1.80 13.47 12.28
C LEU A 103 1.85 11.98 12.68
N LEU A 104 2.74 11.22 12.08
CA LEU A 104 2.94 9.81 12.40
C LEU A 104 3.36 9.62 13.85
N GLY A 105 4.28 10.43 14.36
CA GLY A 105 4.72 10.39 15.76
C GLY A 105 3.58 10.62 16.76
N ARG A 106 2.60 11.47 16.43
CA ARG A 106 1.43 11.72 17.29
C ARG A 106 0.44 10.56 17.32
N HIS A 107 0.25 9.89 16.19
CA HIS A 107 -0.80 8.86 16.02
C HIS A 107 -0.31 7.42 16.16
N ALA A 108 1.00 7.18 16.03
CA ALA A 108 1.60 5.87 16.20
C ALA A 108 1.86 5.52 17.68
N LYS A 109 1.01 6.01 18.62
CA LYS A 109 1.16 5.78 20.06
C LYS A 109 1.19 4.28 20.37
N GLY A 110 2.20 3.87 21.14
CA GLY A 110 2.42 2.45 21.51
C GLY A 110 3.29 1.67 20.52
N TRP A 111 3.58 2.23 19.37
CA TRP A 111 4.60 1.72 18.44
C TRP A 111 5.71 2.77 18.35
N ARG A 112 6.85 2.46 18.93
CA ARG A 112 8.02 3.32 18.73
C ARG A 112 8.33 3.33 17.24
N THR A 113 8.48 4.52 16.67
CA THR A 113 8.78 4.71 15.23
C THR A 113 10.06 3.98 14.81
N ASP A 114 10.98 3.77 15.75
CA ASP A 114 12.21 2.98 15.56
C ASP A 114 11.99 1.47 15.47
N ARG A 115 10.82 0.96 15.90
CA ARG A 115 10.43 -0.46 15.77
C ARG A 115 9.54 -0.76 14.55
N LEU A 116 9.09 0.27 13.85
CA LEU A 116 8.38 0.10 12.58
C LEU A 116 9.34 -0.46 11.53
N SER A 117 8.87 -1.44 10.76
CA SER A 117 9.60 -1.85 9.56
C SER A 117 9.77 -0.64 8.64
N ARG A 118 10.87 -0.57 7.90
CA ARG A 118 11.08 0.49 6.90
C ARG A 118 9.97 0.50 5.85
N VAL A 119 9.44 -0.68 5.53
CA VAL A 119 8.29 -0.81 4.62
C VAL A 119 7.05 -0.18 5.22
N SER A 120 6.69 -0.51 6.48
CA SER A 120 5.55 0.12 7.18
C SER A 120 5.68 1.63 7.21
N ARG A 121 6.88 2.17 7.48
CA ARG A 121 7.15 3.60 7.54
C ARG A 121 6.95 4.25 6.17
N ALA A 122 7.50 3.67 5.11
CA ALA A 122 7.31 4.16 3.75
C ALA A 122 5.83 4.15 3.32
N ILE A 123 5.08 3.09 3.65
CA ILE A 123 3.63 3.02 3.37
C ILE A 123 2.86 4.08 4.17
N LEU A 124 3.21 4.28 5.45
CA LEU A 124 2.57 5.29 6.28
C LEU A 124 2.86 6.72 5.78
N ARG A 125 4.08 7.01 5.36
CA ARG A 125 4.45 8.31 4.77
C ARG A 125 3.65 8.60 3.50
N LEU A 126 3.57 7.62 2.58
CA LEU A 126 2.77 7.73 1.37
C LEU A 126 1.28 7.91 1.69
N GLY A 127 0.71 7.04 2.53
CA GLY A 127 -0.70 7.10 2.91
C GLY A 127 -1.07 8.39 3.64
N THR A 128 -0.21 8.87 4.54
CA THR A 128 -0.42 10.17 5.22
C THR A 128 -0.39 11.32 4.24
N TYR A 129 0.55 11.34 3.29
CA TYR A 129 0.56 12.34 2.23
C TYR A 129 -0.74 12.33 1.42
N GLU A 130 -1.18 11.16 0.97
CA GLU A 130 -2.41 11.03 0.18
C GLU A 130 -3.66 11.45 0.98
N VAL A 131 -3.74 11.10 2.27
CA VAL A 131 -4.89 11.48 3.14
C VAL A 131 -4.95 12.97 3.41
N VAL A 132 -3.78 13.63 3.60
CA VAL A 132 -3.73 15.01 4.10
C VAL A 132 -3.55 16.03 2.97
N PHE A 133 -2.73 15.72 1.96
CA PHE A 133 -2.29 16.70 0.96
C PHE A 133 -2.78 16.42 -0.46
N ALA A 134 -3.27 15.23 -0.74
CA ALA A 134 -3.70 14.87 -2.09
C ALA A 134 -5.19 15.14 -2.31
N GLU A 135 -5.58 16.40 -2.54
CA GLU A 135 -6.97 16.85 -2.71
C GLU A 135 -7.84 16.01 -3.67
N LYS A 136 -7.19 15.37 -4.67
CA LYS A 136 -7.89 14.58 -5.70
C LYS A 136 -8.12 13.13 -5.31
N ILE A 137 -7.59 12.69 -4.17
CA ILE A 137 -7.71 11.32 -3.69
C ILE A 137 -8.58 11.35 -2.43
N PRO A 138 -9.78 10.76 -2.46
CA PRO A 138 -10.58 10.66 -1.24
C PRO A 138 -9.83 9.87 -0.16
N ALA A 139 -9.80 10.36 1.08
CA ALA A 139 -9.07 9.71 2.18
C ALA A 139 -9.40 8.22 2.36
N PRO A 140 -10.67 7.75 2.25
CA PRO A 140 -10.96 6.31 2.30
C PRO A 140 -10.28 5.50 1.19
N VAL A 141 -10.08 6.10 0.01
CA VAL A 141 -9.36 5.44 -1.11
C VAL A 141 -7.87 5.36 -0.79
N ALA A 142 -7.27 6.46 -0.31
CA ALA A 142 -5.86 6.48 0.11
C ALA A 142 -5.57 5.42 1.18
N ILE A 143 -6.41 5.34 2.21
CA ILE A 143 -6.28 4.35 3.28
C ILE A 143 -6.38 2.92 2.74
N ASN A 144 -7.37 2.64 1.88
CA ASN A 144 -7.51 1.33 1.29
C ASN A 144 -6.30 0.93 0.42
N GLU A 145 -5.79 1.84 -0.39
CA GLU A 145 -4.60 1.58 -1.23
C GLU A 145 -3.35 1.36 -0.37
N ALA A 146 -3.16 2.10 0.74
CA ALA A 146 -2.09 1.86 1.68
C ALA A 146 -2.19 0.47 2.34
N VAL A 147 -3.39 0.03 2.70
CA VAL A 147 -3.63 -1.34 3.21
C VAL A 147 -3.34 -2.40 2.15
N GLU A 148 -3.67 -2.16 0.89
CA GLU A 148 -3.32 -3.09 -0.20
C GLU A 148 -1.79 -3.18 -0.41
N LEU A 149 -1.06 -2.07 -0.32
CA LEU A 149 0.40 -2.09 -0.31
C LEU A 149 0.96 -2.89 0.87
N ALA A 150 0.41 -2.71 2.06
CA ALA A 150 0.80 -3.48 3.24
C ALA A 150 0.52 -4.99 3.10
N LYS A 151 -0.55 -5.38 2.40
CA LYS A 151 -0.83 -6.79 2.09
C LYS A 151 0.23 -7.39 1.16
N LYS A 152 0.78 -6.59 0.27
CA LYS A 152 1.73 -7.05 -0.74
C LYS A 152 3.16 -7.09 -0.22
N TYR A 153 3.54 -6.14 0.63
CA TYR A 153 4.94 -5.88 0.94
C TYR A 153 5.31 -5.97 2.42
N ASP A 154 4.33 -6.09 3.32
CA ASP A 154 4.57 -6.05 4.78
C ASP A 154 3.92 -7.22 5.52
N ASP A 155 4.25 -7.34 6.81
CA ASP A 155 3.69 -8.37 7.70
C ASP A 155 2.16 -8.23 7.83
N PRO A 156 1.42 -9.35 7.95
CA PRO A 156 -0.03 -9.33 8.19
C PRO A 156 -0.49 -8.44 9.37
N LYS A 157 0.33 -8.29 10.42
CA LYS A 157 0.03 -7.44 11.57
C LYS A 157 0.13 -5.95 11.23
N ALA A 158 1.01 -5.57 10.31
CA ALA A 158 1.19 -4.19 9.88
C ALA A 158 -0.07 -3.58 9.28
N ARG A 159 -0.90 -4.37 8.59
CA ARG A 159 -2.14 -3.93 7.95
C ARG A 159 -3.12 -3.25 8.89
N ALA A 160 -3.40 -3.90 10.03
CA ALA A 160 -4.32 -3.37 11.04
C ALA A 160 -3.77 -2.07 11.65
N PHE A 161 -2.46 -2.04 11.90
CA PHE A 161 -1.77 -0.88 12.43
C PHE A 161 -1.79 0.29 11.43
N ILE A 162 -1.38 0.09 10.18
CA ILE A 162 -1.41 1.12 9.13
C ILE A 162 -2.82 1.70 8.95
N ASN A 163 -3.84 0.81 8.88
CA ASN A 163 -5.23 1.23 8.81
C ASN A 163 -5.64 2.09 10.01
N GLY A 164 -5.25 1.68 11.22
CA GLY A 164 -5.55 2.41 12.47
C GLY A 164 -4.95 3.81 12.50
N VAL A 165 -3.64 3.92 12.17
CA VAL A 165 -2.92 5.21 12.16
C VAL A 165 -3.51 6.17 11.13
N LEU A 166 -3.72 5.70 9.89
CA LEU A 166 -4.26 6.56 8.82
C LEU A 166 -5.71 7.01 9.09
N ASN A 167 -6.54 6.15 9.70
CA ASN A 167 -7.87 6.55 10.13
C ASN A 167 -7.85 7.55 11.28
N ALA A 168 -6.89 7.46 12.21
CA ALA A 168 -6.73 8.42 13.30
C ALA A 168 -6.32 9.81 12.75
N ILE A 169 -5.38 9.86 11.79
CA ILE A 169 -4.98 11.09 11.10
C ILE A 169 -6.18 11.70 10.34
N LYS A 170 -6.92 10.87 9.58
CA LYS A 170 -8.12 11.30 8.88
C LYS A 170 -9.14 11.91 9.84
N LYS A 171 -9.39 11.28 10.98
CA LYS A 171 -10.33 11.74 12.00
C LYS A 171 -9.90 13.09 12.58
N GLU A 172 -8.62 13.26 12.94
CA GLU A 172 -8.09 14.54 13.41
C GLU A 172 -8.26 15.64 12.36
N LEU A 173 -8.01 15.34 11.09
CA LEU A 173 -8.20 16.28 9.98
C LEU A 173 -9.66 16.73 9.86
N GLU A 174 -10.62 15.80 9.97
CA GLU A 174 -12.06 16.09 9.90
C GLU A 174 -12.53 16.91 11.12
N GLU A 175 -12.08 16.58 12.33
CA GLU A 175 -12.43 17.29 13.58
C GLU A 175 -11.89 18.72 13.60
N ASN A 176 -10.75 18.97 12.95
CA ASN A 176 -10.15 20.30 12.86
C ASN A 176 -10.53 21.07 11.56
N GLY A 177 -11.61 20.66 10.89
CA GLY A 177 -12.11 21.39 9.72
C GLY A 177 -11.15 21.40 8.52
N GLY A 178 -10.33 20.35 8.38
CA GLY A 178 -9.36 20.22 7.28
C GLY A 178 -8.00 20.86 7.56
N VAL A 179 -7.78 21.39 8.75
CA VAL A 179 -6.51 21.99 9.17
C VAL A 179 -5.88 21.11 10.25
N LEU A 180 -4.69 20.60 10.00
CA LEU A 180 -3.93 19.91 11.05
C LEU A 180 -3.05 20.91 11.79
N PRO A 181 -3.11 20.97 13.13
CA PRO A 181 -2.19 21.77 13.90
C PRO A 181 -0.78 21.17 13.76
N VAL A 182 0.00 21.72 12.86
CA VAL A 182 1.43 21.39 12.74
C VAL A 182 2.13 22.24 13.78
N ALA A 183 2.31 21.69 14.98
CA ALA A 183 3.32 22.24 15.88
C ALA A 183 4.67 22.04 15.17
N GLU A 184 5.39 23.15 15.01
CA GLU A 184 6.76 23.18 14.54
C GLU A 184 7.53 22.04 15.24
N ALA A 185 8.20 21.17 14.47
CA ALA A 185 8.80 19.95 14.98
C ALA A 185 9.79 20.28 16.09
N ALA A 186 9.34 20.15 17.33
CA ALA A 186 10.24 20.08 18.47
C ALA A 186 10.99 18.75 18.38
N PRO A 187 12.33 18.75 18.60
CA PRO A 187 13.08 17.50 18.61
C PRO A 187 12.46 16.58 19.66
N ALA A 188 12.26 15.31 19.30
CA ALA A 188 11.69 14.30 20.16
C ALA A 188 12.51 14.19 21.45
N GLU A 189 12.01 14.80 22.52
CA GLU A 189 12.47 14.50 23.85
C GLU A 189 11.99 13.09 24.18
N THR A 190 12.93 12.19 24.34
CA THR A 190 12.73 10.81 24.77
C THR A 190 12.31 10.77 26.22
N GLU A 191 11.01 10.91 26.50
CA GLU A 191 10.49 10.46 27.77
C GLU A 191 10.48 8.94 27.76
N THR A 192 11.42 8.35 28.43
CA THR A 192 11.45 6.91 28.76
C THR A 192 10.36 6.63 29.80
N VAL A 193 9.18 6.31 29.31
CA VAL A 193 8.18 5.65 30.17
C VAL A 193 8.55 4.18 30.23
N GLU A 194 9.13 3.77 31.36
CA GLU A 194 9.34 2.36 31.69
C GLU A 194 7.95 1.70 31.83
N ILE A 195 7.57 0.93 30.85
CA ILE A 195 6.42 0.02 30.96
C ILE A 195 6.97 -1.28 31.53
N PRO A 196 6.40 -1.83 32.62
CA PRO A 196 6.80 -3.14 33.13
C PRO A 196 6.63 -4.18 32.04
N VAL A 197 7.71 -4.85 31.68
CA VAL A 197 7.68 -5.99 30.77
C VAL A 197 7.14 -7.16 31.62
N GLU A 198 5.85 -7.50 31.46
CA GLU A 198 5.40 -8.84 31.80
C GLU A 198 6.06 -9.79 30.80
N GLU A 199 6.96 -10.61 31.30
CA GLU A 199 7.57 -11.70 30.53
C GLU A 199 6.43 -12.62 30.04
N PRO A 200 6.36 -12.96 28.76
CA PRO A 200 5.45 -14.01 28.32
C PRO A 200 5.92 -15.33 28.93
N ASP A 201 4.98 -16.04 29.57
CA ASP A 201 5.17 -17.39 30.10
C ASP A 201 5.96 -18.24 29.11
N ALA A 202 7.06 -18.78 29.58
CA ALA A 202 7.93 -19.68 28.84
C ALA A 202 7.14 -20.93 28.44
N ASP A 203 6.85 -21.11 27.17
CA ASP A 203 6.45 -22.40 26.65
C ASP A 203 7.56 -23.44 26.92
N PRO A 204 7.20 -24.65 27.33
CA PRO A 204 8.20 -25.67 27.66
C PRO A 204 9.00 -26.03 26.40
N VAL A 205 10.31 -25.88 26.54
CA VAL A 205 11.28 -26.34 25.55
C VAL A 205 11.13 -27.85 25.43
N VAL A 206 10.57 -28.32 24.31
CA VAL A 206 10.61 -29.74 23.96
C VAL A 206 12.01 -30.02 23.44
N GLU A 207 12.84 -30.62 24.30
CA GLU A 207 14.12 -31.22 23.91
C GLU A 207 13.82 -32.41 22.98
N ILE A 208 14.13 -32.22 21.68
CA ILE A 208 14.14 -33.31 20.72
C ILE A 208 15.54 -33.91 20.78
N GLU A 209 15.68 -35.01 21.50
CA GLU A 209 16.87 -35.89 21.44
C GLU A 209 16.96 -36.48 20.03
N LEU A 210 17.91 -36.00 19.25
CA LEU A 210 18.32 -36.61 17.99
C LEU A 210 19.25 -37.78 18.35
N THR A 211 18.70 -38.97 18.42
CA THR A 211 19.51 -40.20 18.41
C THR A 211 20.01 -40.43 16.98
N VAL A 212 21.30 -40.21 16.79
CA VAL A 212 22.01 -40.65 15.59
C VAL A 212 22.33 -42.13 15.76
N GLU A 213 21.59 -42.99 15.06
CA GLU A 213 22.01 -44.39 14.88
C GLU A 213 23.01 -44.48 13.74
N ASP A 214 24.26 -44.71 14.11
CA ASP A 214 25.31 -45.15 13.18
C ASP A 214 24.98 -46.55 12.66
N THR A 215 24.67 -46.67 11.40
CA THR A 215 24.81 -47.94 10.68
C THR A 215 25.91 -47.81 9.65
N VAL A 216 27.08 -48.24 10.06
CA VAL A 216 28.20 -48.60 9.21
C VAL A 216 27.87 -49.94 8.57
N GLU A 217 27.67 -50.01 7.28
CA GLU A 217 27.83 -51.23 6.51
C GLU A 217 28.96 -51.03 5.48
N GLU A 218 30.06 -51.67 5.87
CA GLU A 218 31.21 -51.97 5.09
C GLU A 218 30.88 -53.15 4.14
N THR A 219 30.98 -52.91 2.83
CA THR A 219 31.24 -54.03 1.91
C THR A 219 32.23 -53.62 0.84
N SER A 220 33.42 -54.16 1.02
CA SER A 220 34.47 -54.32 0.03
C SER A 220 33.99 -55.10 -1.17
N GLU A 221 34.42 -54.76 -2.36
CA GLU A 221 35.16 -55.63 -3.29
C GLU A 221 35.33 -54.91 -4.66
N ALA A 222 36.59 -54.67 -4.99
CA ALA A 222 37.04 -54.72 -6.37
C ALA A 222 37.43 -56.18 -6.64
N PRO A 223 37.72 -56.68 -7.86
CA PRO A 223 38.49 -55.98 -8.88
C PRO A 223 38.17 -56.35 -10.37
N ALA A 224 38.88 -55.69 -11.22
CA ALA A 224 39.59 -56.18 -12.41
C ALA A 224 38.83 -56.44 -13.73
N ASP A 225 39.46 -55.85 -14.73
CA ASP A 225 39.92 -56.31 -16.05
C ASP A 225 39.03 -56.16 -17.27
N ALA A 226 39.73 -55.56 -18.21
CA ALA A 226 39.97 -55.86 -19.60
C ALA A 226 38.90 -55.62 -20.67
N GLU A 227 39.13 -54.84 -21.55
CA GLU A 227 39.69 -54.75 -22.91
C GLU A 227 39.22 -53.40 -23.58
#